data_5968d7485eb2dbd61c6c4a3802026b9b
#
_entry.id   5968d7485eb2dbd61c6c4a3802026b9b
#
_cell.length_a   1.000
_cell.length_b   1.000
_cell.length_c   1.000
_cell.angle_alpha   90.00
_cell.angle_beta   90.00
_cell.angle_gamma   90.00
#
_symmetry.space_group_name_H-M   'P 1'
#
loop_
_entity.id
_entity.type
_entity.pdbx_description
1 polymer ?
#
loop_
_entity_poly.entity_id
_entity_poly.type
_entity_poly.pdbx_seq_one_letter_code
_entity_poly.pdbx_strand_id
1 'polypeptide(L)'
;MIRYIVLFGWLFFTALANAQFIENEFLIRSSLKPADLRARLSQIVDSRSQIVSTELSVDFQMYKIECSVSSAKEVENSLKTMSDIEFLGKNQFVNFRQSPNDVLFTEQWALSFSKIPKIWDVTTGGLTFDGKEIVIAVLDDGLDINHSDIKDNIFINKKEIPNDGKDNDGNGYIDDHMGYNVDLNNGTPIAQNHGTGVSGIMGAKGNNNLGVSGINWDVKILPIYGVNKLDEIIIAYSYVLKMKRLYLSSKGEKGAFVLVTNYSGGIAKAWGNEEPYKQWCAMYDLLGSEGILSVGATDNEPVNVDILGDMPSTCSSDYFISTTNIDETGKKVFRAGFGTKYIAMAAPGENLVTLSKNDGFVKEFSGTSASSPMVAGTLALLFSTPCESFSNLINNDKAAAALAVRNAVLQSLTKTNDLKDQTKFGGYLNGEGALALMDDPCDGKLLLPSPKGDVEIKTVNSINGELIIEYLTPDETDYQLMISNTLGQILYRSDLKVPSFGNKILNISQNLWPYGIYIVTIAGKSGADSRLFFSK
;
A
#
# COMPACT_ATOMS: atom_id res chain seq x y z
N MET A 1 -11.78 59.39 2.93
CA MET A 1 -12.55 58.19 3.38
C MET A 1 -12.73 57.26 2.19
N ILE A 2 -11.78 56.38 1.96
CA ILE A 2 -11.79 55.41 0.85
C ILE A 2 -11.90 54.03 1.49
N ARG A 3 -13.03 53.34 1.24
CA ARG A 3 -13.29 51.98 1.67
C ARG A 3 -12.64 51.02 0.69
N TYR A 4 -11.67 50.23 1.14
CA TYR A 4 -11.19 49.07 0.41
C TYR A 4 -12.12 47.88 0.69
N ILE A 5 -12.77 47.39 -0.37
CA ILE A 5 -13.48 46.12 -0.38
C ILE A 5 -12.45 45.04 -0.70
N VAL A 6 -12.14 44.21 0.30
CA VAL A 6 -11.34 43.01 0.08
C VAL A 6 -12.29 41.90 -0.36
N LEU A 7 -12.22 41.51 -1.63
CA LEU A 7 -12.88 40.31 -2.16
C LEU A 7 -12.06 39.10 -1.73
N PHE A 8 -12.59 38.34 -0.77
CA PHE A 8 -12.13 36.99 -0.51
C PHE A 8 -12.65 36.04 -1.61
N GLY A 9 -11.79 35.72 -2.56
CA GLY A 9 -12.04 34.66 -3.52
C GLY A 9 -11.96 33.30 -2.81
N TRP A 10 -13.11 32.67 -2.60
CA TRP A 10 -13.19 31.26 -2.21
C TRP A 10 -12.83 30.39 -3.43
N LEU A 11 -11.61 29.89 -3.46
CA LEU A 11 -11.24 28.78 -4.33
C LEU A 11 -11.87 27.51 -3.74
N PHE A 12 -13.04 27.16 -4.25
CA PHE A 12 -13.56 25.81 -4.08
C PHE A 12 -12.68 24.85 -4.92
N PHE A 13 -11.72 24.19 -4.28
CA PHE A 13 -11.19 22.96 -4.79
C PHE A 13 -12.29 21.88 -4.59
N THR A 14 -13.11 21.68 -5.60
CA THR A 14 -13.91 20.47 -5.72
C THR A 14 -12.95 19.34 -5.99
N ALA A 15 -12.68 18.50 -4.98
CA ALA A 15 -12.16 17.16 -5.22
C ALA A 15 -13.19 16.44 -6.08
N LEU A 16 -12.93 16.34 -7.37
CA LEU A 16 -13.65 15.47 -8.27
C LEU A 16 -13.33 14.03 -7.82
N ALA A 17 -14.28 13.39 -7.17
CA ALA A 17 -14.26 11.94 -7.08
C ALA A 17 -14.14 11.42 -8.53
N ASN A 18 -13.08 10.68 -8.83
CA ASN A 18 -12.88 10.09 -10.14
C ASN A 18 -13.99 9.07 -10.36
N ALA A 19 -15.06 9.48 -11.03
CA ALA A 19 -16.03 8.56 -11.57
C ALA A 19 -15.29 7.71 -12.63
N GLN A 20 -15.38 6.39 -12.53
CA GLN A 20 -14.83 5.50 -13.55
C GLN A 20 -15.63 5.67 -14.84
N PHE A 21 -15.14 6.51 -15.72
CA PHE A 21 -15.73 6.71 -17.03
C PHE A 21 -15.37 5.56 -17.97
N ILE A 22 -16.35 5.14 -18.78
CA ILE A 22 -16.10 4.21 -19.88
C ILE A 22 -15.59 5.05 -21.05
N GLU A 23 -14.32 4.90 -21.41
CA GLU A 23 -13.63 5.83 -22.32
C GLU A 23 -14.28 5.94 -23.71
N ASN A 24 -14.89 4.87 -24.19
CA ASN A 24 -15.47 4.75 -25.53
C ASN A 24 -16.98 4.73 -25.54
N GLU A 25 -17.64 5.09 -24.44
CA GLU A 25 -19.09 5.20 -24.34
C GLU A 25 -19.50 6.63 -23.94
N PHE A 26 -20.42 7.21 -24.71
CA PHE A 26 -20.91 8.57 -24.51
C PHE A 26 -22.44 8.59 -24.40
N LEU A 27 -22.94 9.46 -23.54
CA LEU A 27 -24.37 9.73 -23.42
C LEU A 27 -24.68 11.04 -24.13
N ILE A 28 -25.71 11.01 -24.98
CA ILE A 28 -26.19 12.19 -25.71
C ILE A 28 -27.71 12.30 -25.62
N ARG A 29 -28.21 13.51 -25.87
CA ARG A 29 -29.63 13.74 -26.17
C ARG A 29 -29.75 14.27 -27.58
N SER A 30 -30.76 13.79 -28.36
CA SER A 30 -31.03 14.25 -29.70
C SER A 30 -32.50 14.03 -30.08
N SER A 31 -33.10 15.02 -30.73
CA SER A 31 -34.44 14.92 -31.28
C SER A 31 -34.50 14.20 -32.65
N LEU A 32 -33.35 13.82 -33.20
CA LEU A 32 -33.27 13.07 -34.45
C LEU A 32 -33.86 11.67 -34.28
N LYS A 33 -34.49 11.18 -35.32
CA LYS A 33 -34.93 9.77 -35.37
C LYS A 33 -33.69 8.85 -35.40
N PRO A 34 -33.76 7.63 -34.89
CA PRO A 34 -32.59 6.72 -34.83
C PRO A 34 -31.86 6.51 -36.16
N ALA A 35 -32.57 6.51 -37.30
CA ALA A 35 -31.99 6.36 -38.63
C ALA A 35 -31.17 7.62 -39.02
N ASP A 36 -31.73 8.81 -38.77
CA ASP A 36 -31.09 10.09 -39.10
C ASP A 36 -29.87 10.34 -38.19
N LEU A 37 -29.99 9.97 -36.90
CA LEU A 37 -28.90 10.02 -35.95
C LEU A 37 -27.73 9.12 -36.40
N ARG A 38 -28.01 7.88 -36.81
CA ARG A 38 -26.96 6.97 -37.34
C ARG A 38 -26.29 7.54 -38.58
N ALA A 39 -27.07 8.09 -39.52
CA ALA A 39 -26.53 8.72 -40.73
C ALA A 39 -25.63 9.92 -40.37
N ARG A 40 -26.00 10.69 -39.34
CA ARG A 40 -25.24 11.84 -38.83
C ARG A 40 -23.95 11.41 -38.17
N LEU A 41 -24.01 10.36 -37.33
CA LEU A 41 -22.84 9.81 -36.64
C LEU A 41 -21.83 9.16 -37.58
N SER A 42 -22.30 8.55 -38.67
CA SER A 42 -21.42 7.96 -39.69
C SER A 42 -20.53 8.97 -40.44
N GLN A 43 -20.80 10.27 -40.30
CA GLN A 43 -20.00 11.36 -40.87
C GLN A 43 -18.82 11.77 -39.96
N ILE A 44 -18.75 11.27 -38.71
CA ILE A 44 -17.77 11.68 -37.72
C ILE A 44 -16.45 10.95 -37.89
N VAL A 45 -16.48 9.68 -38.30
CA VAL A 45 -15.29 8.81 -38.33
C VAL A 45 -15.03 8.24 -39.71
N ASP A 46 -13.77 8.01 -39.99
CA ASP A 46 -13.33 7.30 -41.20
C ASP A 46 -13.94 5.88 -41.21
N SER A 47 -14.19 5.35 -42.42
CA SER A 47 -14.91 4.10 -42.68
C SER A 47 -14.43 2.83 -41.96
N ARG A 48 -13.39 2.92 -41.14
CA ARG A 48 -12.78 1.84 -40.34
C ARG A 48 -13.27 1.76 -38.90
N SER A 49 -13.93 2.77 -38.38
CA SER A 49 -14.38 2.81 -36.97
C SER A 49 -15.91 2.68 -36.94
N GLN A 50 -16.40 1.57 -36.39
CA GLN A 50 -17.82 1.40 -36.17
C GLN A 50 -18.30 2.25 -35.00
N ILE A 51 -19.26 3.13 -35.25
CA ILE A 51 -20.03 3.79 -34.19
C ILE A 51 -21.38 3.07 -34.06
N VAL A 52 -21.67 2.65 -32.84
CA VAL A 52 -22.96 2.05 -32.49
C VAL A 52 -23.75 3.06 -31.67
N SER A 53 -25.02 3.28 -32.05
CA SER A 53 -25.95 4.09 -31.27
C SER A 53 -27.08 3.20 -30.72
N THR A 54 -27.25 3.24 -29.41
CA THR A 54 -28.32 2.53 -28.69
C THR A 54 -29.27 3.53 -28.07
N GLU A 55 -30.55 3.43 -28.37
CA GLU A 55 -31.59 4.26 -27.76
C GLU A 55 -31.81 3.82 -26.30
N LEU A 56 -31.64 4.73 -25.36
CA LEU A 56 -31.82 4.48 -23.92
C LEU A 56 -33.23 4.85 -23.45
N SER A 57 -33.78 5.93 -24.01
CA SER A 57 -35.13 6.41 -23.66
C SER A 57 -35.69 7.26 -24.78
N VAL A 58 -36.88 6.87 -25.24
CA VAL A 58 -37.68 7.62 -26.23
C VAL A 58 -38.15 8.95 -25.61
N ASP A 59 -38.69 8.89 -24.41
CA ASP A 59 -39.28 10.04 -23.73
C ASP A 59 -38.25 11.13 -23.38
N PHE A 60 -37.05 10.73 -23.01
CA PHE A 60 -35.94 11.64 -22.74
C PHE A 60 -35.05 11.90 -23.95
N GLN A 61 -35.32 11.26 -25.08
CA GLN A 61 -34.55 11.37 -26.33
C GLN A 61 -33.05 11.08 -26.11
N MET A 62 -32.73 10.10 -25.25
CA MET A 62 -31.39 9.77 -24.86
C MET A 62 -30.83 8.57 -25.59
N TYR A 63 -29.58 8.66 -25.98
CA TYR A 63 -28.85 7.62 -26.67
C TYR A 63 -27.50 7.38 -26.02
N LYS A 64 -27.03 6.11 -26.04
CA LYS A 64 -25.64 5.73 -25.79
C LYS A 64 -24.93 5.59 -27.13
N ILE A 65 -23.77 6.19 -27.25
CA ILE A 65 -22.87 6.10 -28.38
C ILE A 65 -21.64 5.29 -27.97
N GLU A 66 -21.36 4.22 -28.68
CA GLU A 66 -20.21 3.36 -28.48
C GLU A 66 -19.28 3.43 -29.70
N CYS A 67 -17.98 3.48 -29.49
CA CYS A 67 -16.98 3.48 -30.55
C CYS A 67 -15.75 2.66 -30.15
N SER A 68 -14.74 2.56 -31.03
CA SER A 68 -13.45 1.98 -30.62
C SER A 68 -12.71 2.92 -29.66
N VAL A 69 -11.94 2.37 -28.71
CA VAL A 69 -11.13 3.15 -27.78
C VAL A 69 -10.18 4.10 -28.52
N SER A 70 -9.60 3.66 -29.64
CA SER A 70 -8.69 4.46 -30.48
C SER A 70 -9.35 5.69 -31.12
N SER A 71 -10.68 5.69 -31.35
CA SER A 71 -11.45 6.79 -31.91
C SER A 71 -12.21 7.62 -30.88
N ALA A 72 -12.17 7.23 -29.61
CA ALA A 72 -13.01 7.81 -28.56
C ALA A 72 -12.84 9.33 -28.42
N LYS A 73 -11.60 9.82 -28.44
CA LYS A 73 -11.30 11.26 -28.29
C LYS A 73 -11.81 12.08 -29.49
N GLU A 74 -11.72 11.54 -30.70
CA GLU A 74 -12.24 12.17 -31.91
C GLU A 74 -13.76 12.21 -31.92
N VAL A 75 -14.39 11.09 -31.56
CA VAL A 75 -15.87 10.98 -31.41
C VAL A 75 -16.37 11.96 -30.35
N GLU A 76 -15.74 12.01 -29.18
CA GLU A 76 -16.12 12.94 -28.11
C GLU A 76 -16.08 14.41 -28.57
N ASN A 77 -14.99 14.81 -29.23
CA ASN A 77 -14.85 16.18 -29.72
C ASN A 77 -15.89 16.51 -30.79
N SER A 78 -16.20 15.57 -31.68
CA SER A 78 -17.22 15.74 -32.72
C SER A 78 -18.63 15.85 -32.12
N LEU A 79 -18.98 14.98 -31.16
CA LEU A 79 -20.27 15.04 -30.48
C LEU A 79 -20.50 16.37 -29.76
N LYS A 80 -19.45 16.94 -29.15
CA LYS A 80 -19.53 18.26 -28.48
C LYS A 80 -19.77 19.45 -29.41
N THR A 81 -19.46 19.31 -30.70
CA THR A 81 -19.57 20.40 -31.70
C THR A 81 -20.82 20.32 -32.57
N MET A 82 -21.59 19.25 -32.50
CA MET A 82 -22.80 19.05 -33.30
C MET A 82 -23.98 19.81 -32.69
N SER A 83 -24.61 20.69 -33.49
CA SER A 83 -25.70 21.55 -33.03
C SER A 83 -27.04 20.82 -32.80
N ASP A 84 -27.21 19.65 -33.38
CA ASP A 84 -28.39 18.78 -33.30
C ASP A 84 -28.27 17.67 -32.25
N ILE A 85 -27.16 17.69 -31.48
CA ILE A 85 -26.85 16.75 -30.41
C ILE A 85 -26.49 17.54 -29.15
N GLU A 86 -27.13 17.23 -28.04
CA GLU A 86 -26.71 17.68 -26.71
C GLU A 86 -25.78 16.60 -26.12
N PHE A 87 -24.48 16.89 -25.97
CA PHE A 87 -23.52 15.99 -25.34
C PHE A 87 -23.71 16.03 -23.83
N LEU A 88 -24.07 14.92 -23.21
CA LEU A 88 -24.33 14.80 -21.77
C LEU A 88 -23.08 14.38 -20.98
N GLY A 89 -22.18 13.61 -21.60
CA GLY A 89 -20.94 13.16 -20.95
C GLY A 89 -20.54 11.75 -21.36
N LYS A 90 -19.45 11.28 -20.78
CA LYS A 90 -19.06 9.86 -20.86
C LYS A 90 -20.00 9.01 -20.01
N ASN A 91 -20.30 7.79 -20.45
CA ASN A 91 -20.95 6.81 -19.60
C ASN A 91 -20.02 6.42 -18.43
N GLN A 92 -20.58 6.01 -17.31
CA GLN A 92 -19.81 5.66 -16.12
C GLN A 92 -20.46 4.50 -15.38
N PHE A 93 -19.65 3.75 -14.68
CA PHE A 93 -20.15 2.73 -13.78
C PHE A 93 -20.84 3.36 -12.57
N VAL A 94 -21.98 2.83 -12.20
CA VAL A 94 -22.67 3.17 -10.96
C VAL A 94 -22.31 2.11 -9.93
N ASN A 95 -21.51 2.50 -8.95
CA ASN A 95 -21.19 1.63 -7.83
C ASN A 95 -22.24 1.82 -6.74
N PHE A 96 -22.83 0.72 -6.27
CA PHE A 96 -23.62 0.73 -5.05
C PHE A 96 -22.65 0.90 -3.89
N ARG A 97 -22.91 1.90 -3.03
CA ARG A 97 -22.12 2.08 -1.80
C ARG A 97 -22.27 0.83 -0.94
N GLN A 98 -21.16 0.13 -0.72
CA GLN A 98 -21.15 -1.06 0.11
C GLN A 98 -20.98 -0.64 1.57
N SER A 99 -22.05 -0.74 2.36
CA SER A 99 -21.98 -0.72 3.81
C SER A 99 -22.16 -2.15 4.29
N PRO A 100 -21.29 -2.67 5.14
CA PRO A 100 -21.46 -4.00 5.69
C PRO A 100 -22.71 -4.06 6.57
N ASN A 101 -23.32 -5.24 6.64
CA ASN A 101 -24.51 -5.49 7.45
C ASN A 101 -24.18 -6.03 8.86
N ASP A 102 -22.92 -5.98 9.26
CA ASP A 102 -22.40 -6.44 10.53
C ASP A 102 -22.97 -5.61 11.67
N VAL A 103 -23.45 -6.30 12.72
CA VAL A 103 -24.30 -5.71 13.76
C VAL A 103 -23.63 -4.57 14.51
N LEU A 104 -22.30 -4.65 14.72
CA LEU A 104 -21.51 -3.66 15.44
C LEU A 104 -20.79 -2.65 14.53
N PHE A 105 -21.00 -2.71 13.21
CA PHE A 105 -20.32 -1.82 12.27
C PHE A 105 -20.51 -0.33 12.58
N THR A 106 -21.70 0.07 13.00
CA THR A 106 -21.99 1.47 13.34
C THR A 106 -21.23 1.97 14.57
N GLU A 107 -20.69 1.07 15.38
CA GLU A 107 -19.85 1.39 16.54
C GLU A 107 -18.35 1.44 16.18
N GLN A 108 -17.97 0.96 14.98
CA GLN A 108 -16.58 0.95 14.49
C GLN A 108 -16.16 2.30 13.89
N TRP A 109 -16.06 3.33 14.73
CA TRP A 109 -15.77 4.70 14.32
C TRP A 109 -14.49 4.83 13.46
N ALA A 110 -13.46 4.04 13.76
CA ALA A 110 -12.15 4.08 13.16
C ALA A 110 -12.18 3.81 11.65
N LEU A 111 -13.09 2.93 11.19
CA LEU A 111 -13.23 2.59 9.77
C LEU A 111 -13.72 3.80 8.96
N SER A 112 -14.76 4.47 9.44
CA SER A 112 -15.30 5.68 8.81
C SER A 112 -14.33 6.86 8.91
N PHE A 113 -13.66 7.03 10.05
CA PHE A 113 -12.67 8.07 10.28
C PHE A 113 -11.48 7.95 9.30
N SER A 114 -10.97 6.73 9.12
CA SER A 114 -9.91 6.42 8.16
C SER A 114 -10.40 6.30 6.71
N LYS A 115 -11.69 6.54 6.45
CA LYS A 115 -12.32 6.45 5.13
C LYS A 115 -12.16 5.08 4.43
N ILE A 116 -12.10 4.01 5.21
CA ILE A 116 -12.01 2.64 4.69
C ILE A 116 -13.23 2.27 3.83
N PRO A 117 -14.49 2.66 4.18
CA PRO A 117 -15.67 2.38 3.34
C PRO A 117 -15.55 2.93 1.90
N LYS A 118 -14.67 3.91 1.66
CA LYS A 118 -14.40 4.40 0.31
C LYS A 118 -13.58 3.43 -0.54
N ILE A 119 -12.76 2.61 0.09
CA ILE A 119 -12.07 1.52 -0.62
C ILE A 119 -13.07 0.41 -0.94
N TRP A 120 -14.01 0.12 -0.03
CA TRP A 120 -15.03 -0.90 -0.26
C TRP A 120 -15.98 -0.59 -1.43
N ASP A 121 -16.13 0.68 -1.80
CA ASP A 121 -16.83 1.07 -3.03
C ASP A 121 -16.13 0.51 -4.31
N VAL A 122 -14.86 0.07 -4.21
CA VAL A 122 -14.06 -0.48 -5.32
C VAL A 122 -13.71 -1.95 -5.09
N THR A 123 -13.27 -2.31 -3.89
CA THR A 123 -12.91 -3.68 -3.52
C THR A 123 -13.10 -3.92 -2.03
N THR A 124 -13.60 -5.09 -1.66
CA THR A 124 -13.68 -5.55 -0.26
C THR A 124 -12.52 -6.47 0.14
N GLY A 125 -11.58 -6.69 -0.79
CA GLY A 125 -10.36 -7.43 -0.53
C GLY A 125 -10.41 -8.93 -0.85
N GLY A 126 -9.56 -9.68 -0.20
CA GLY A 126 -9.46 -11.14 -0.30
C GLY A 126 -8.58 -11.65 -1.42
N LEU A 127 -8.72 -11.12 -2.63
CA LEU A 127 -7.98 -11.60 -3.80
C LEU A 127 -7.28 -10.44 -4.52
N THR A 128 -6.13 -10.73 -5.11
CA THR A 128 -5.54 -9.86 -6.15
C THR A 128 -6.36 -9.92 -7.43
N PHE A 129 -6.13 -9.00 -8.36
CA PHE A 129 -6.81 -8.96 -9.66
C PHE A 129 -6.71 -10.30 -10.43
N ASP A 130 -5.59 -10.99 -10.34
CA ASP A 130 -5.36 -12.30 -10.96
C ASP A 130 -5.79 -13.51 -10.10
N GLY A 131 -6.52 -13.26 -9.01
CA GLY A 131 -7.21 -14.28 -8.22
C GLY A 131 -6.37 -14.99 -7.16
N LYS A 132 -5.21 -14.45 -6.75
CA LYS A 132 -4.42 -15.00 -5.64
C LYS A 132 -5.00 -14.59 -4.30
N GLU A 133 -5.13 -15.53 -3.36
CA GLU A 133 -5.55 -15.22 -1.99
C GLU A 133 -4.54 -14.31 -1.30
N ILE A 134 -4.99 -13.13 -0.84
CA ILE A 134 -4.16 -12.20 -0.07
C ILE A 134 -4.07 -12.71 1.37
N VAL A 135 -2.85 -12.82 1.88
CA VAL A 135 -2.58 -13.30 3.24
C VAL A 135 -1.91 -12.21 4.05
N ILE A 136 -2.44 -11.94 5.27
CA ILE A 136 -1.77 -11.18 6.31
C ILE A 136 -1.22 -12.15 7.36
N ALA A 137 0.08 -12.11 7.62
CA ALA A 137 0.66 -12.86 8.72
C ALA A 137 0.62 -12.01 10.00
N VAL A 138 0.04 -12.58 11.07
CA VAL A 138 -0.14 -11.93 12.36
C VAL A 138 0.74 -12.60 13.39
N LEU A 139 1.76 -11.87 13.84
CA LEU A 139 2.68 -12.29 14.88
C LEU A 139 2.16 -11.75 16.21
N ASP A 140 1.67 -12.64 17.09
CA ASP A 140 1.02 -12.20 18.34
C ASP A 140 1.04 -13.30 19.43
N ASP A 141 0.41 -13.04 20.54
CA ASP A 141 0.27 -13.99 21.66
C ASP A 141 -0.63 -15.19 21.34
N GLY A 142 -1.60 -15.03 20.43
CA GLY A 142 -2.54 -16.06 20.04
C GLY A 142 -3.74 -15.50 19.27
N LEU A 143 -4.55 -16.40 18.68
CA LEU A 143 -5.78 -16.09 17.97
C LEU A 143 -6.83 -17.17 18.24
N ASP A 144 -8.04 -16.80 18.53
CA ASP A 144 -9.19 -17.71 18.56
C ASP A 144 -9.64 -18.04 17.11
N ILE A 145 -9.01 -19.04 16.52
CA ILE A 145 -9.29 -19.48 15.15
C ILE A 145 -10.70 -20.03 14.94
N ASN A 146 -11.43 -20.34 16.03
CA ASN A 146 -12.79 -20.85 15.97
C ASN A 146 -13.85 -19.74 16.13
N HIS A 147 -13.43 -18.49 16.38
CA HIS A 147 -14.35 -17.37 16.53
C HIS A 147 -15.21 -17.23 15.27
N SER A 148 -16.53 -17.22 15.43
CA SER A 148 -17.52 -17.28 14.32
C SER A 148 -17.34 -16.18 13.28
N ASP A 149 -16.84 -15.02 13.69
CA ASP A 149 -16.67 -13.83 12.85
C ASP A 149 -15.30 -13.72 12.14
N ILE A 150 -14.40 -14.71 12.30
CA ILE A 150 -13.08 -14.72 11.62
C ILE A 150 -12.68 -16.09 11.08
N LYS A 151 -13.29 -17.18 11.55
CA LYS A 151 -12.86 -18.56 11.20
C LYS A 151 -12.76 -18.82 9.71
N ASP A 152 -13.66 -18.24 8.90
CA ASP A 152 -13.69 -18.41 7.45
C ASP A 152 -12.55 -17.64 6.76
N ASN A 153 -11.90 -16.72 7.48
CA ASN A 153 -10.76 -15.94 7.03
C ASN A 153 -9.42 -16.46 7.58
N ILE A 154 -9.41 -17.55 8.34
CA ILE A 154 -8.15 -18.20 8.74
C ILE A 154 -7.50 -18.85 7.52
N PHE A 155 -6.19 -18.64 7.35
CA PHE A 155 -5.42 -19.31 6.33
C PHE A 155 -5.33 -20.80 6.64
N ILE A 156 -5.52 -21.63 5.63
CA ILE A 156 -5.42 -23.10 5.71
C ILE A 156 -4.28 -23.58 4.82
N ASN A 157 -3.24 -24.16 5.42
CA ASN A 157 -2.24 -24.91 4.68
C ASN A 157 -2.82 -26.26 4.25
N LYS A 158 -3.33 -26.33 3.03
CA LYS A 158 -4.05 -27.50 2.50
C LYS A 158 -3.15 -28.73 2.27
N LYS A 159 -1.83 -28.56 2.40
CA LYS A 159 -0.86 -29.67 2.23
C LYS A 159 -0.47 -30.31 3.55
N GLU A 160 -0.86 -29.70 4.67
CA GLU A 160 -0.69 -30.29 6.00
C GLU A 160 -1.88 -31.14 6.41
N ILE A 161 -1.60 -32.29 7.05
CA ILE A 161 -2.57 -33.14 7.70
C ILE A 161 -2.57 -32.78 9.18
N PRO A 162 -3.62 -32.17 9.72
CA PRO A 162 -3.58 -31.62 11.07
C PRO A 162 -3.38 -32.72 12.13
N ASN A 163 -2.51 -32.44 13.08
CA ASN A 163 -2.23 -33.27 14.26
C ASN A 163 -1.67 -34.67 13.97
N ASP A 164 -0.97 -34.88 12.86
CA ASP A 164 -0.30 -36.19 12.59
C ASP A 164 1.18 -36.21 13.05
N GLY A 165 1.68 -35.08 13.54
CA GLY A 165 3.04 -34.89 14.07
C GLY A 165 4.12 -34.86 12.99
N LYS A 166 3.76 -34.54 11.75
CA LYS A 166 4.70 -34.51 10.62
C LYS A 166 4.61 -33.16 9.87
N ASP A 167 5.67 -32.88 9.16
CA ASP A 167 5.75 -31.86 8.11
C ASP A 167 5.39 -32.52 6.77
N ASN A 168 4.11 -32.42 6.36
CA ASN A 168 3.63 -33.13 5.17
C ASN A 168 3.96 -32.39 3.88
N ASP A 169 4.14 -31.08 3.91
CA ASP A 169 4.46 -30.27 2.73
C ASP A 169 5.96 -30.05 2.50
N GLY A 170 6.79 -30.41 3.49
CA GLY A 170 8.25 -30.34 3.43
C GLY A 170 8.77 -28.90 3.61
N ASN A 171 8.01 -28.05 4.30
CA ASN A 171 8.38 -26.67 4.53
C ASN A 171 9.33 -26.46 5.74
N GLY A 172 9.49 -27.49 6.59
CA GLY A 172 10.31 -27.47 7.80
C GLY A 172 9.54 -27.18 9.08
N TYR A 173 8.20 -27.07 9.00
CA TYR A 173 7.31 -26.75 10.12
C TYR A 173 6.25 -27.84 10.28
N ILE A 174 6.15 -28.41 11.47
CA ILE A 174 5.29 -29.56 11.76
C ILE A 174 3.87 -29.09 12.03
N ASP A 175 2.88 -29.73 11.40
CA ASP A 175 1.45 -29.50 11.63
C ASP A 175 1.01 -28.04 11.45
N ASP A 176 1.66 -27.24 10.60
CA ASP A 176 1.34 -25.81 10.42
C ASP A 176 0.06 -25.56 9.59
N HIS A 177 -0.96 -26.40 9.82
CA HIS A 177 -2.23 -26.39 9.09
C HIS A 177 -2.99 -25.06 9.19
N MET A 178 -3.08 -24.46 10.38
CA MET A 178 -3.72 -23.17 10.63
C MET A 178 -2.78 -22.18 11.33
N GLY A 179 -1.58 -22.02 10.79
CA GLY A 179 -0.53 -21.20 11.37
C GLY A 179 0.48 -22.01 12.18
N TYR A 180 1.40 -21.29 12.84
CA TYR A 180 2.53 -21.90 13.51
C TYR A 180 2.76 -21.32 14.90
N ASN A 181 3.03 -22.20 15.86
CA ASN A 181 3.32 -21.84 17.25
C ASN A 181 4.83 -21.88 17.47
N VAL A 182 5.44 -20.71 17.62
CA VAL A 182 6.91 -20.59 17.74
C VAL A 182 7.44 -21.05 19.10
N ASP A 183 6.62 -20.99 20.15
CA ASP A 183 6.98 -21.44 21.50
C ASP A 183 6.93 -22.97 21.60
N LEU A 184 5.90 -23.59 21.00
CA LEU A 184 5.73 -25.06 20.99
C LEU A 184 6.42 -25.75 19.80
N ASN A 185 6.89 -25.00 18.84
CA ASN A 185 7.54 -25.48 17.62
C ASN A 185 6.67 -26.47 16.81
N ASN A 186 5.39 -26.15 16.68
CA ASN A 186 4.38 -26.91 15.93
C ASN A 186 3.17 -26.05 15.57
N GLY A 187 2.15 -26.64 14.90
CA GLY A 187 0.93 -25.94 14.49
C GLY A 187 -0.16 -25.84 15.57
N THR A 188 0.12 -26.05 16.86
CA THR A 188 -0.92 -25.99 17.92
C THR A 188 -1.41 -24.57 18.14
N PRO A 189 -2.71 -24.26 17.88
CA PRO A 189 -3.26 -22.94 18.06
C PRO A 189 -3.35 -22.52 19.55
N ILE A 190 -3.18 -21.24 19.81
CA ILE A 190 -3.41 -20.63 21.11
C ILE A 190 -4.47 -19.51 20.95
N ALA A 191 -5.56 -19.58 21.72
CA ALA A 191 -6.57 -18.54 21.77
C ALA A 191 -6.24 -17.51 22.86
N GLN A 192 -5.93 -16.27 22.44
CA GLN A 192 -5.69 -15.14 23.33
C GLN A 192 -6.50 -13.92 22.90
N ASN A 193 -6.78 -13.01 23.83
CA ASN A 193 -7.60 -11.83 23.52
C ASN A 193 -6.89 -10.83 22.63
N HIS A 194 -5.59 -10.60 22.86
CA HIS A 194 -4.86 -9.54 22.16
C HIS A 194 -4.75 -9.84 20.66
N GLY A 195 -4.19 -10.96 20.26
CA GLY A 195 -4.08 -11.31 18.85
C GLY A 195 -5.44 -11.58 18.17
N THR A 196 -6.47 -12.02 18.94
CA THR A 196 -7.85 -12.11 18.40
C THR A 196 -8.38 -10.72 18.05
N GLY A 197 -8.20 -9.72 18.93
CA GLY A 197 -8.62 -8.35 18.70
C GLY A 197 -7.87 -7.69 17.53
N VAL A 198 -6.54 -7.85 17.49
CA VAL A 198 -5.67 -7.39 16.40
C VAL A 198 -6.11 -7.98 15.05
N SER A 199 -6.34 -9.29 15.00
CA SER A 199 -6.77 -10.00 13.78
C SER A 199 -8.17 -9.57 13.32
N GLY A 200 -9.08 -9.33 14.28
CA GLY A 200 -10.45 -8.86 14.01
C GLY A 200 -10.47 -7.51 13.30
N ILE A 201 -9.60 -6.56 13.69
CA ILE A 201 -9.48 -5.25 13.01
C ILE A 201 -9.11 -5.44 11.53
N MET A 202 -8.17 -6.33 11.22
CA MET A 202 -7.70 -6.55 9.85
C MET A 202 -8.67 -7.35 9.01
N GLY A 203 -9.21 -8.44 9.57
CA GLY A 203 -9.83 -9.49 8.78
C GLY A 203 -10.99 -10.22 9.43
N ALA A 204 -11.75 -9.61 10.36
CA ALA A 204 -13.09 -10.13 10.67
C ALA A 204 -13.90 -10.19 9.37
N LYS A 205 -14.77 -11.21 9.24
CA LYS A 205 -15.56 -11.44 8.03
C LYS A 205 -16.59 -10.32 7.87
N GLY A 206 -16.40 -9.47 6.86
CA GLY A 206 -17.37 -8.40 6.61
C GLY A 206 -18.64 -8.89 5.91
N ASN A 207 -19.74 -8.16 6.12
CA ASN A 207 -21.03 -8.37 5.46
C ASN A 207 -21.64 -9.77 5.70
N ASN A 208 -21.49 -10.30 6.92
CA ASN A 208 -21.95 -11.63 7.32
C ASN A 208 -23.13 -11.63 8.32
N ASN A 209 -23.72 -10.46 8.63
CA ASN A 209 -24.75 -10.21 9.65
C ASN A 209 -24.30 -10.51 11.09
N LEU A 210 -22.99 -10.55 11.36
CA LEU A 210 -22.44 -10.90 12.66
C LEU A 210 -21.42 -9.86 13.09
N GLY A 211 -21.34 -9.55 14.36
CA GLY A 211 -20.29 -8.80 15.02
C GLY A 211 -19.76 -7.56 14.31
N VAL A 212 -18.50 -7.61 13.91
CA VAL A 212 -17.72 -6.50 13.37
C VAL A 212 -17.28 -6.74 11.93
N SER A 213 -17.03 -5.66 11.18
CA SER A 213 -16.38 -5.76 9.88
C SER A 213 -14.87 -5.56 10.01
N GLY A 214 -14.09 -6.48 9.49
CA GLY A 214 -12.67 -6.24 9.27
C GLY A 214 -12.44 -5.24 8.15
N ILE A 215 -11.25 -4.64 8.10
CA ILE A 215 -10.86 -3.71 7.01
C ILE A 215 -10.92 -4.44 5.66
N ASN A 216 -10.47 -5.68 5.63
CA ASN A 216 -10.44 -6.52 4.44
C ASN A 216 -11.33 -7.75 4.70
N TRP A 217 -12.50 -7.79 4.06
CA TRP A 217 -13.58 -8.72 4.41
C TRP A 217 -13.29 -10.19 4.15
N ASP A 218 -12.41 -10.47 3.18
CA ASP A 218 -12.14 -11.82 2.68
C ASP A 218 -10.65 -12.19 2.74
N VAL A 219 -9.82 -11.36 3.39
CA VAL A 219 -8.38 -11.65 3.55
C VAL A 219 -8.16 -12.93 4.34
N LYS A 220 -7.07 -13.62 4.08
CA LYS A 220 -6.64 -14.75 4.90
C LYS A 220 -5.67 -14.29 5.99
N ILE A 221 -5.94 -14.66 7.21
CA ILE A 221 -5.08 -14.43 8.38
C ILE A 221 -4.25 -15.68 8.61
N LEU A 222 -2.94 -15.54 8.52
CA LEU A 222 -1.96 -16.57 8.89
C LEU A 222 -1.44 -16.27 10.30
N PRO A 223 -1.95 -16.94 11.35
CA PRO A 223 -1.53 -16.66 12.70
C PRO A 223 -0.19 -17.31 13.02
N ILE A 224 0.66 -16.57 13.72
CA ILE A 224 1.90 -17.05 14.30
C ILE A 224 1.81 -16.80 15.80
N TYR A 225 1.69 -17.88 16.55
CA TYR A 225 1.34 -17.87 17.97
C TYR A 225 2.58 -17.84 18.87
N GLY A 226 2.43 -17.26 20.06
CA GLY A 226 3.42 -17.33 21.14
C GLY A 226 4.64 -16.44 20.91
N VAL A 227 4.49 -15.33 20.17
CA VAL A 227 5.59 -14.44 19.82
C VAL A 227 5.84 -13.42 20.94
N ASN A 228 6.68 -13.78 21.91
CA ASN A 228 6.95 -12.99 23.12
C ASN A 228 8.44 -12.69 23.34
N LYS A 229 9.34 -13.32 22.58
CA LYS A 229 10.80 -13.17 22.70
C LYS A 229 11.45 -12.85 21.36
N LEU A 230 12.65 -12.31 21.38
CA LEU A 230 13.36 -11.93 20.15
C LEU A 230 13.68 -13.12 19.23
N ASP A 231 14.05 -14.27 19.77
CA ASP A 231 14.29 -15.49 19.00
C ASP A 231 12.99 -16.00 18.36
N GLU A 232 11.86 -15.93 19.05
CA GLU A 232 10.54 -16.26 18.53
C GLU A 232 10.12 -15.31 17.40
N ILE A 233 10.42 -14.01 17.50
CA ILE A 233 10.20 -13.02 16.43
C ILE A 233 11.00 -13.41 15.18
N ILE A 234 12.27 -13.79 15.33
CA ILE A 234 13.12 -14.21 14.21
C ILE A 234 12.58 -15.49 13.56
N ILE A 235 12.16 -16.47 14.37
CA ILE A 235 11.52 -17.70 13.87
C ILE A 235 10.24 -17.38 13.11
N ALA A 236 9.38 -16.51 13.67
CA ALA A 236 8.11 -16.11 13.07
C ALA A 236 8.30 -15.46 11.69
N TYR A 237 9.20 -14.48 11.56
CA TYR A 237 9.48 -13.86 10.26
C TYR A 237 10.16 -14.82 9.28
N SER A 238 10.99 -15.77 9.77
CA SER A 238 11.58 -16.82 8.94
C SER A 238 10.52 -17.76 8.38
N TYR A 239 9.52 -18.13 9.20
CA TYR A 239 8.35 -18.89 8.77
C TYR A 239 7.57 -18.15 7.67
N VAL A 240 7.22 -16.88 7.88
CA VAL A 240 6.53 -16.05 6.89
C VAL A 240 7.29 -16.01 5.56
N LEU A 241 8.60 -15.78 5.61
CA LEU A 241 9.45 -15.76 4.41
C LEU A 241 9.45 -17.11 3.69
N LYS A 242 9.54 -18.20 4.46
CA LYS A 242 9.50 -19.57 3.92
C LYS A 242 8.17 -19.83 3.22
N MET A 243 7.04 -19.50 3.85
CA MET A 243 5.70 -19.70 3.28
C MET A 243 5.52 -18.89 1.97
N LYS A 244 5.98 -17.65 1.92
CA LYS A 244 5.95 -16.84 0.70
C LYS A 244 6.80 -17.44 -0.42
N ARG A 245 8.04 -17.82 -0.13
CA ARG A 245 8.96 -18.42 -1.12
C ARG A 245 8.46 -19.76 -1.62
N LEU A 246 7.87 -20.55 -0.74
CA LEU A 246 7.27 -21.83 -1.11
C LEU A 246 6.08 -21.62 -2.06
N TYR A 247 5.23 -20.64 -1.77
CA TYR A 247 4.13 -20.26 -2.67
C TYR A 247 4.64 -19.88 -4.06
N LEU A 248 5.64 -19.00 -4.14
CA LEU A 248 6.19 -18.56 -5.42
C LEU A 248 6.87 -19.71 -6.19
N SER A 249 7.67 -20.54 -5.53
CA SER A 249 8.38 -21.65 -6.17
C SER A 249 7.47 -22.80 -6.61
N SER A 250 6.38 -23.03 -5.88
CA SER A 250 5.36 -24.05 -6.20
C SER A 250 4.26 -23.53 -7.13
N LYS A 251 4.30 -22.28 -7.57
CA LYS A 251 3.24 -21.62 -8.36
C LYS A 251 1.86 -21.66 -7.67
N GLY A 252 1.86 -21.49 -6.35
CA GLY A 252 0.64 -21.43 -5.55
C GLY A 252 0.13 -22.79 -5.04
N GLU A 253 0.83 -23.90 -5.32
CA GLU A 253 0.40 -25.23 -4.83
C GLU A 253 0.68 -25.45 -3.34
N LYS A 254 1.67 -24.78 -2.79
CA LYS A 254 2.13 -24.86 -1.40
C LYS A 254 2.42 -23.46 -0.85
N GLY A 255 2.48 -23.33 0.48
CA GLY A 255 2.81 -22.09 1.14
C GLY A 255 1.67 -21.05 1.11
N ALA A 256 1.99 -19.78 1.35
CA ALA A 256 1.02 -18.69 1.47
C ALA A 256 1.46 -17.44 0.70
N PHE A 257 0.53 -16.77 0.01
CA PHE A 257 0.81 -15.52 -0.69
C PHE A 257 0.74 -14.34 0.30
N VAL A 258 1.66 -14.35 1.29
CA VAL A 258 1.75 -13.28 2.27
C VAL A 258 2.17 -11.99 1.59
N LEU A 259 1.42 -10.92 1.82
CA LEU A 259 1.70 -9.57 1.31
C LEU A 259 1.95 -8.55 2.43
N VAL A 260 1.43 -8.82 3.63
CA VAL A 260 1.59 -7.93 4.78
C VAL A 260 1.85 -8.77 6.04
N THR A 261 2.70 -8.26 6.93
CA THR A 261 2.82 -8.76 8.31
C THR A 261 2.40 -7.69 9.29
N ASN A 262 1.80 -8.09 10.41
CA ASN A 262 1.51 -7.22 11.55
C ASN A 262 2.14 -7.77 12.82
N TYR A 263 2.88 -6.93 13.53
CA TYR A 263 3.38 -7.22 14.87
C TYR A 263 2.98 -6.09 15.83
N SER A 264 2.05 -6.42 16.73
CA SER A 264 1.51 -5.47 17.72
C SER A 264 2.23 -5.59 19.08
N GLY A 265 3.53 -5.75 19.05
CA GLY A 265 4.40 -5.86 20.20
C GLY A 265 5.74 -5.15 20.00
N GLY A 266 6.59 -5.11 21.03
CA GLY A 266 7.86 -4.41 20.93
C GLY A 266 8.78 -4.60 22.12
N ILE A 267 9.96 -3.98 22.03
CA ILE A 267 10.96 -3.93 23.11
C ILE A 267 11.32 -2.46 23.37
N ALA A 268 10.90 -1.94 24.52
CA ALA A 268 11.18 -0.56 24.90
C ALA A 268 12.68 -0.31 25.07
N LYS A 269 13.12 0.92 24.77
CA LYS A 269 14.51 1.39 24.96
C LYS A 269 15.53 0.55 24.17
N ALA A 270 15.16 0.10 22.99
CA ALA A 270 15.98 -0.71 22.11
C ALA A 270 16.13 -0.04 20.73
N TRP A 271 17.30 -0.26 20.10
CA TRP A 271 17.66 0.42 18.86
C TRP A 271 17.95 -0.56 17.72
N GLY A 272 17.30 -0.38 16.59
CA GLY A 272 17.42 -1.27 15.43
C GLY A 272 18.80 -1.31 14.77
N ASN A 273 19.73 -0.39 15.11
CA ASN A 273 21.11 -0.40 14.66
C ASN A 273 22.07 -1.09 15.64
N GLU A 274 21.58 -1.61 16.76
CA GLU A 274 22.35 -2.33 17.78
C GLU A 274 22.09 -3.83 17.71
N GLU A 275 23.08 -4.64 18.05
CA GLU A 275 22.90 -6.08 18.20
C GLU A 275 22.18 -6.41 19.54
N PRO A 276 21.28 -7.39 19.55
CA PRO A 276 20.91 -8.28 18.46
C PRO A 276 19.79 -7.78 17.55
N TYR A 277 19.24 -6.58 17.75
CA TYR A 277 18.06 -6.04 17.07
C TYR A 277 18.29 -5.74 15.58
N LYS A 278 19.54 -5.48 15.20
CA LYS A 278 19.93 -5.26 13.80
C LYS A 278 19.50 -6.40 12.89
N GLN A 279 19.54 -7.63 13.39
CA GLN A 279 19.10 -8.82 12.64
C GLN A 279 17.58 -8.81 12.41
N TRP A 280 16.82 -8.38 13.41
CA TRP A 280 15.37 -8.19 13.25
C TRP A 280 15.05 -7.17 12.15
N CYS A 281 15.69 -5.98 12.18
CA CYS A 281 15.48 -4.96 11.15
C CYS A 281 15.85 -5.46 9.74
N ALA A 282 16.93 -6.23 9.59
CA ALA A 282 17.35 -6.80 8.31
C ALA A 282 16.30 -7.78 7.72
N MET A 283 15.47 -8.40 8.56
CA MET A 283 14.40 -9.27 8.07
C MET A 283 13.32 -8.49 7.33
N TYR A 284 13.05 -7.24 7.68
CA TYR A 284 12.09 -6.41 6.95
C TYR A 284 12.53 -6.12 5.52
N ASP A 285 13.84 -5.89 5.29
CA ASP A 285 14.38 -5.73 3.94
C ASP A 285 14.27 -7.04 3.14
N LEU A 286 14.56 -8.15 3.80
CA LEU A 286 14.46 -9.47 3.18
C LEU A 286 13.00 -9.84 2.82
N LEU A 287 12.05 -9.57 3.71
CA LEU A 287 10.62 -9.74 3.46
C LEU A 287 10.15 -8.82 2.32
N GLY A 288 10.60 -7.55 2.34
CA GLY A 288 10.29 -6.56 1.31
C GLY A 288 10.78 -6.95 -0.07
N SER A 289 11.97 -7.56 -0.18
CA SER A 289 12.47 -8.10 -1.45
C SER A 289 11.58 -9.21 -2.03
N GLU A 290 10.78 -9.88 -1.17
CA GLU A 290 9.76 -10.85 -1.58
C GLU A 290 8.36 -10.23 -1.71
N GLY A 291 8.24 -8.90 -1.65
CA GLY A 291 6.99 -8.18 -1.83
C GLY A 291 6.07 -8.19 -0.59
N ILE A 292 6.65 -8.28 0.59
CA ILE A 292 5.92 -8.27 1.87
C ILE A 292 6.19 -6.96 2.60
N LEU A 293 5.14 -6.21 2.92
CA LEU A 293 5.20 -5.06 3.81
C LEU A 293 5.03 -5.49 5.26
N SER A 294 5.71 -4.83 6.17
CA SER A 294 5.61 -5.09 7.60
C SER A 294 5.10 -3.86 8.34
N VAL A 295 4.18 -4.05 9.28
CA VAL A 295 3.65 -2.99 10.14
C VAL A 295 3.91 -3.35 11.59
N GLY A 296 4.35 -2.36 12.37
CA GLY A 296 4.59 -2.52 13.79
C GLY A 296 3.97 -1.40 14.63
N ALA A 297 3.51 -1.78 15.82
CA ALA A 297 3.14 -0.84 16.86
C ALA A 297 4.37 -0.17 17.47
N THR A 298 4.21 0.99 18.09
CA THR A 298 5.22 1.62 18.94
C THR A 298 4.86 1.43 20.43
N ASP A 299 5.70 1.93 21.32
CA ASP A 299 5.50 1.85 22.77
C ASP A 299 4.14 2.47 23.19
N ASN A 300 3.50 1.90 24.21
CA ASN A 300 2.28 2.42 24.84
C ASN A 300 2.56 3.36 26.03
N GLU A 301 3.75 3.95 26.10
CA GLU A 301 4.15 4.99 27.04
C GLU A 301 4.38 6.32 26.30
N PRO A 302 4.24 7.49 26.96
CA PRO A 302 4.41 8.80 26.34
C PRO A 302 5.88 9.14 26.08
N VAL A 303 6.56 8.28 25.35
CA VAL A 303 8.02 8.37 25.11
C VAL A 303 8.33 8.92 23.73
N ASN A 304 9.37 9.74 23.65
CA ASN A 304 9.96 10.10 22.38
C ASN A 304 10.91 8.98 21.92
N VAL A 305 10.48 8.20 20.95
CA VAL A 305 11.22 7.05 20.39
C VAL A 305 12.52 7.49 19.72
N ASP A 306 12.58 8.71 19.19
CA ASP A 306 13.80 9.26 18.58
C ASP A 306 14.92 9.48 19.61
N ILE A 307 14.57 9.51 20.90
CA ILE A 307 15.51 9.73 22.01
C ILE A 307 15.75 8.45 22.82
N LEU A 308 14.69 7.69 23.09
CA LEU A 308 14.77 6.55 24.02
C LEU A 308 14.91 5.19 23.31
N GLY A 309 14.60 5.14 22.00
CA GLY A 309 14.55 3.88 21.28
C GLY A 309 13.28 3.08 21.57
N ASP A 310 12.89 2.25 20.61
CA ASP A 310 11.79 1.30 20.68
C ASP A 310 11.90 0.32 19.51
N MET A 311 11.80 -0.95 19.73
CA MET A 311 11.76 -1.96 18.68
C MET A 311 10.32 -2.49 18.50
N PRO A 312 9.84 -2.64 17.26
CA PRO A 312 10.59 -2.48 15.99
C PRO A 312 10.62 -1.06 15.42
N SER A 313 10.05 -0.06 16.08
CA SER A 313 9.89 1.30 15.54
C SER A 313 11.19 1.91 15.00
N THR A 314 12.33 1.62 15.62
CA THR A 314 13.66 2.16 15.22
C THR A 314 14.32 1.42 14.04
N CYS A 315 13.64 0.46 13.41
CA CYS A 315 14.09 -0.13 12.16
C CYS A 315 13.94 0.85 10.98
N SER A 316 14.95 0.89 10.11
CA SER A 316 15.01 1.87 9.00
C SER A 316 14.63 1.29 7.63
N SER A 317 14.01 0.11 7.58
CA SER A 317 13.60 -0.52 6.32
C SER A 317 12.51 0.27 5.59
N ASP A 318 12.64 0.37 4.27
CA ASP A 318 11.59 0.94 3.43
C ASP A 318 10.33 0.07 3.34
N TYR A 319 10.40 -1.18 3.77
CA TYR A 319 9.28 -2.12 3.79
C TYR A 319 8.63 -2.25 5.17
N PHE A 320 9.00 -1.37 6.10
CA PHE A 320 8.45 -1.33 7.45
C PHE A 320 7.73 0.01 7.71
N ILE A 321 6.56 -0.06 8.34
CA ILE A 321 5.76 1.09 8.77
C ILE A 321 5.51 0.99 10.28
N SER A 322 6.06 1.93 11.04
CA SER A 322 5.77 2.09 12.46
C SER A 322 4.58 3.03 12.66
N THR A 323 3.69 2.71 13.60
CA THR A 323 2.47 3.48 13.84
C THR A 323 2.33 3.91 15.30
N THR A 324 1.84 5.15 15.50
CA THR A 324 1.36 5.64 16.79
C THR A 324 -0.16 5.72 16.81
N ASN A 325 -0.73 5.88 18.02
CA ASN A 325 -2.16 5.85 18.27
C ASN A 325 -2.79 7.26 18.28
N ILE A 326 -3.95 7.40 17.64
CA ILE A 326 -4.84 8.55 17.72
C ILE A 326 -6.24 8.16 18.19
N ASP A 327 -6.91 9.14 18.81
CA ASP A 327 -8.32 9.08 19.22
C ASP A 327 -9.28 9.49 18.08
N GLU A 328 -10.57 9.46 18.37
CA GLU A 328 -11.65 9.85 17.44
C GLU A 328 -11.63 11.32 17.01
N THR A 329 -10.86 12.18 17.72
CA THR A 329 -10.64 13.58 17.32
C THR A 329 -9.43 13.77 16.40
N GLY A 330 -8.69 12.70 16.12
CA GLY A 330 -7.47 12.71 15.31
C GLY A 330 -6.23 13.19 16.04
N LYS A 331 -6.26 13.30 17.37
CA LYS A 331 -5.13 13.68 18.21
C LYS A 331 -4.39 12.45 18.70
N LYS A 332 -3.04 12.59 18.81
CA LYS A 332 -2.24 11.54 19.40
C LYS A 332 -2.66 11.25 20.83
N VAL A 333 -2.92 9.99 21.13
CA VAL A 333 -3.23 9.55 22.50
C VAL A 333 -2.02 9.78 23.39
N PHE A 334 -2.24 10.35 24.58
CA PHE A 334 -1.13 10.72 25.48
C PHE A 334 -0.16 9.56 25.74
N ARG A 335 -0.69 8.36 26.00
CA ARG A 335 0.08 7.14 26.32
C ARG A 335 0.80 6.50 25.10
N ALA A 336 0.70 7.05 23.92
CA ALA A 336 1.36 6.46 22.74
C ALA A 336 2.73 7.07 22.51
N GLY A 337 3.71 6.25 22.17
CA GLY A 337 5.04 6.66 21.73
C GLY A 337 4.97 7.55 20.50
N PHE A 338 5.97 8.41 20.31
CA PHE A 338 6.03 9.36 19.21
C PHE A 338 7.48 9.64 18.77
N GLY A 339 7.63 10.22 17.57
CA GLY A 339 8.94 10.60 17.06
C GLY A 339 8.88 10.98 15.59
N THR A 340 9.60 12.00 15.19
CA THR A 340 9.60 12.52 13.81
C THR A 340 10.58 11.80 12.88
N LYS A 341 11.46 10.99 13.45
CA LYS A 341 12.44 10.21 12.69
C LYS A 341 11.97 8.78 12.43
N TYR A 342 11.49 8.12 13.47
CA TYR A 342 11.22 6.69 13.43
C TYR A 342 9.75 6.31 13.38
N ILE A 343 8.84 7.11 13.93
CA ILE A 343 7.41 6.81 13.83
C ILE A 343 6.87 7.34 12.50
N ALA A 344 6.52 6.45 11.59
CA ALA A 344 6.13 6.83 10.23
C ALA A 344 4.83 7.65 10.23
N MET A 345 3.77 7.14 10.85
CA MET A 345 2.43 7.72 10.77
C MET A 345 1.60 7.43 12.03
N ALA A 346 0.42 8.00 12.07
CA ALA A 346 -0.59 7.69 13.08
C ALA A 346 -1.79 6.93 12.45
N ALA A 347 -2.47 6.13 13.26
CA ALA A 347 -3.75 5.52 12.90
C ALA A 347 -4.68 5.44 14.12
N PRO A 348 -6.02 5.35 13.92
CA PRO A 348 -6.95 5.12 15.01
C PRO A 348 -6.58 3.89 15.84
N GLY A 349 -6.64 4.04 17.15
CA GLY A 349 -6.30 2.94 18.06
C GLY A 349 -6.82 3.14 19.47
N GLU A 350 -7.82 4.00 19.67
CA GLU A 350 -8.44 4.22 20.98
C GLU A 350 -9.91 3.79 20.94
N ASN A 351 -10.30 2.93 21.88
CA ASN A 351 -11.67 2.42 22.01
C ASN A 351 -12.22 1.79 20.71
N LEU A 352 -11.44 0.91 20.09
CA LEU A 352 -11.91 0.21 18.90
C LEU A 352 -12.81 -0.96 19.26
N VAL A 353 -13.84 -1.18 18.44
CA VAL A 353 -14.70 -2.36 18.52
C VAL A 353 -14.11 -3.47 17.68
N THR A 354 -13.81 -4.61 18.29
CA THR A 354 -13.19 -5.76 17.60
C THR A 354 -13.54 -7.09 18.30
N LEU A 355 -12.92 -8.18 17.85
CA LEU A 355 -13.12 -9.51 18.40
C LEU A 355 -12.41 -9.71 19.75
N SER A 356 -12.93 -10.64 20.55
CA SER A 356 -12.25 -11.22 21.69
C SER A 356 -12.49 -12.74 21.74
N LYS A 357 -11.63 -13.50 22.41
CA LYS A 357 -11.76 -14.96 22.46
C LYS A 357 -13.11 -15.44 22.97
N ASN A 358 -13.45 -16.68 22.70
CA ASN A 358 -14.71 -17.35 23.06
C ASN A 358 -15.93 -16.71 22.38
N ASP A 359 -15.84 -16.42 21.10
CA ASP A 359 -16.90 -15.75 20.32
C ASP A 359 -17.33 -14.38 20.87
N GLY A 360 -16.44 -13.71 21.59
CA GLY A 360 -16.74 -12.44 22.22
C GLY A 360 -16.38 -11.23 21.37
N PHE A 361 -16.87 -10.06 21.79
CA PHE A 361 -16.53 -8.76 21.22
C PHE A 361 -16.09 -7.82 22.32
N VAL A 362 -15.11 -6.97 22.04
CA VAL A 362 -14.62 -5.92 22.93
C VAL A 362 -14.86 -4.56 22.29
N LYS A 363 -15.30 -3.56 23.10
CA LYS A 363 -15.63 -2.20 22.61
C LYS A 363 -14.58 -1.14 22.98
N GLU A 364 -13.58 -1.53 23.75
CA GLU A 364 -12.55 -0.61 24.27
C GLU A 364 -11.15 -1.17 24.01
N PHE A 365 -10.94 -1.78 22.84
CA PHE A 365 -9.62 -2.25 22.45
C PHE A 365 -8.76 -1.06 22.08
N SER A 366 -7.71 -0.78 22.88
CA SER A 366 -6.95 0.46 22.80
C SER A 366 -5.44 0.21 22.82
N GLY A 367 -4.69 1.14 22.19
CA GLY A 367 -3.24 1.17 22.16
C GLY A 367 -2.70 1.22 20.75
N THR A 368 -1.39 1.35 20.64
CA THR A 368 -0.69 1.26 19.35
C THR A 368 -0.85 -0.12 18.70
N SER A 369 -1.13 -1.15 19.54
CA SER A 369 -1.53 -2.49 19.09
C SER A 369 -2.84 -2.53 18.30
N ALA A 370 -3.72 -1.53 18.46
CA ALA A 370 -4.93 -1.38 17.66
C ALA A 370 -4.68 -0.54 16.39
N SER A 371 -3.71 0.39 16.45
CA SER A 371 -3.35 1.25 15.31
C SER A 371 -2.60 0.49 14.21
N SER A 372 -1.68 -0.40 14.57
CA SER A 372 -0.89 -1.14 13.58
C SER A 372 -1.75 -2.02 12.67
N PRO A 373 -2.75 -2.80 13.17
CA PRO A 373 -3.63 -3.57 12.29
C PRO A 373 -4.53 -2.71 11.41
N MET A 374 -4.87 -1.47 11.80
CA MET A 374 -5.57 -0.53 10.91
C MET A 374 -4.75 -0.25 9.64
N VAL A 375 -3.45 -0.07 9.79
CA VAL A 375 -2.54 0.14 8.65
C VAL A 375 -2.32 -1.15 7.88
N ALA A 376 -2.05 -2.27 8.56
CA ALA A 376 -1.78 -3.56 7.93
C ALA A 376 -2.98 -4.06 7.08
N GLY A 377 -4.20 -3.97 7.63
CA GLY A 377 -5.43 -4.30 6.91
C GLY A 377 -5.64 -3.42 5.67
N THR A 378 -5.35 -2.11 5.79
CA THR A 378 -5.47 -1.17 4.66
C THR A 378 -4.46 -1.48 3.56
N LEU A 379 -3.19 -1.75 3.91
CA LEU A 379 -2.17 -2.17 2.93
C LEU A 379 -2.62 -3.44 2.19
N ALA A 380 -3.10 -4.45 2.91
CA ALA A 380 -3.58 -5.68 2.32
C ALA A 380 -4.82 -5.46 1.42
N LEU A 381 -5.72 -4.56 1.82
CA LEU A 381 -6.88 -4.19 1.02
C LEU A 381 -6.48 -3.51 -0.31
N LEU A 382 -5.46 -2.64 -0.30
CA LEU A 382 -4.97 -1.98 -1.50
C LEU A 382 -4.31 -2.95 -2.51
N PHE A 383 -3.75 -4.08 -2.05
CA PHE A 383 -3.26 -5.12 -2.96
C PHE A 383 -4.37 -5.79 -3.78
N SER A 384 -5.64 -5.63 -3.39
CA SER A 384 -6.80 -6.11 -4.16
C SER A 384 -7.35 -5.09 -5.16
N THR A 385 -6.68 -3.96 -5.38
CA THR A 385 -7.08 -2.96 -6.38
C THR A 385 -7.28 -3.63 -7.75
N PRO A 386 -8.48 -3.48 -8.38
CA PRO A 386 -8.84 -4.27 -9.55
C PRO A 386 -8.26 -3.68 -10.84
N CYS A 387 -6.94 -3.77 -11.03
CA CYS A 387 -6.30 -3.37 -12.27
C CYS A 387 -5.17 -4.32 -12.72
N GLU A 388 -5.09 -4.56 -14.00
CA GLU A 388 -4.16 -5.49 -14.63
C GLU A 388 -2.71 -5.02 -14.50
N SER A 389 -2.43 -3.75 -14.71
CA SER A 389 -1.06 -3.20 -14.64
C SER A 389 -0.43 -3.39 -13.26
N PHE A 390 -1.21 -3.15 -12.20
CA PHE A 390 -0.74 -3.37 -10.83
C PHE A 390 -0.56 -4.86 -10.52
N SER A 391 -1.48 -5.72 -11.00
CA SER A 391 -1.33 -7.17 -10.88
C SER A 391 -0.06 -7.67 -11.59
N ASN A 392 0.24 -7.14 -12.77
CA ASN A 392 1.47 -7.44 -13.49
C ASN A 392 2.71 -6.97 -12.71
N LEU A 393 2.65 -5.81 -12.05
CA LEU A 393 3.73 -5.34 -11.17
C LEU A 393 3.95 -6.28 -9.99
N ILE A 394 2.88 -6.74 -9.32
CA ILE A 394 2.96 -7.73 -8.22
C ILE A 394 3.68 -9.01 -8.68
N ASN A 395 3.47 -9.44 -9.92
CA ASN A 395 4.03 -10.67 -10.45
C ASN A 395 5.47 -10.53 -10.94
N ASN A 396 5.83 -9.39 -11.52
CA ASN A 396 7.11 -9.19 -12.20
C ASN A 396 8.14 -8.47 -11.33
N ASP A 397 7.68 -7.54 -10.47
CA ASP A 397 8.52 -6.79 -9.52
C ASP A 397 7.76 -6.60 -8.21
N LYS A 398 7.72 -7.67 -7.43
CA LYS A 398 6.99 -7.73 -6.16
C LYS A 398 7.46 -6.71 -5.13
N ALA A 399 8.76 -6.37 -5.13
CA ALA A 399 9.34 -5.37 -4.26
C ALA A 399 8.85 -3.96 -4.62
N ALA A 400 8.82 -3.63 -5.91
CA ALA A 400 8.27 -2.36 -6.38
C ALA A 400 6.76 -2.26 -6.13
N ALA A 401 6.00 -3.36 -6.29
CA ALA A 401 4.58 -3.39 -5.96
C ALA A 401 4.32 -3.09 -4.46
N ALA A 402 5.12 -3.68 -3.56
CA ALA A 402 5.04 -3.40 -2.14
C ALA A 402 5.33 -1.93 -1.84
N LEU A 403 6.38 -1.35 -2.41
CA LEU A 403 6.70 0.06 -2.25
C LEU A 403 5.61 0.98 -2.83
N ALA A 404 4.96 0.62 -3.93
CA ALA A 404 3.85 1.38 -4.49
C ALA A 404 2.69 1.49 -3.50
N VAL A 405 2.26 0.36 -2.90
CA VAL A 405 1.20 0.34 -1.87
C VAL A 405 1.60 1.12 -0.62
N ARG A 406 2.83 0.91 -0.11
CA ARG A 406 3.35 1.70 1.02
C ARG A 406 3.30 3.20 0.74
N ASN A 407 3.77 3.60 -0.42
CA ASN A 407 3.84 5.01 -0.80
C ASN A 407 2.46 5.62 -1.00
N ALA A 408 1.50 4.88 -1.55
CA ALA A 408 0.11 5.30 -1.63
C ALA A 408 -0.43 5.65 -0.24
N VAL A 409 -0.19 4.82 0.77
CA VAL A 409 -0.60 5.10 2.15
C VAL A 409 0.14 6.31 2.73
N LEU A 410 1.47 6.35 2.66
CA LEU A 410 2.25 7.41 3.32
C LEU A 410 2.11 8.80 2.67
N GLN A 411 1.86 8.86 1.36
CA GLN A 411 1.68 10.13 0.65
C GLN A 411 0.26 10.69 0.80
N SER A 412 -0.74 9.83 1.04
CA SER A 412 -2.15 10.21 1.16
C SER A 412 -2.58 10.62 2.58
N LEU A 413 -1.71 10.51 3.58
CA LEU A 413 -2.07 10.78 4.97
C LEU A 413 -2.79 12.11 5.15
N THR A 414 -3.83 12.13 5.96
CA THR A 414 -4.45 13.37 6.41
C THR A 414 -3.49 14.09 7.36
N LYS A 415 -2.90 15.19 6.90
CA LYS A 415 -1.93 15.98 7.66
C LYS A 415 -2.61 16.83 8.70
N THR A 416 -2.06 16.90 9.92
CA THR A 416 -2.56 17.75 11.00
C THR A 416 -1.42 18.48 11.71
N ASN A 417 -1.72 19.62 12.30
CA ASN A 417 -0.74 20.35 13.10
C ASN A 417 -0.33 19.56 14.35
N ASP A 418 -1.25 18.79 14.93
CA ASP A 418 -0.99 17.97 16.13
C ASP A 418 0.01 16.83 15.84
N LEU A 419 -0.01 16.26 14.63
CA LEU A 419 0.85 15.14 14.25
C LEU A 419 2.16 15.56 13.56
N LYS A 420 2.28 16.83 13.18
CA LYS A 420 3.46 17.35 12.48
C LYS A 420 4.76 17.09 13.22
N ASP A 421 4.73 17.23 14.55
CA ASP A 421 5.89 17.05 15.42
C ASP A 421 5.83 15.73 16.23
N GLN A 422 4.93 14.81 15.85
CA GLN A 422 4.72 13.53 16.51
C GLN A 422 5.08 12.32 15.64
N THR A 423 5.04 12.49 14.30
CA THR A 423 5.36 11.43 13.34
C THR A 423 6.16 11.98 12.17
N LYS A 424 6.94 11.11 11.52
CA LYS A 424 7.79 11.44 10.37
C LYS A 424 7.01 12.08 9.21
N PHE A 425 5.84 11.55 8.92
CA PHE A 425 5.00 12.05 7.82
C PHE A 425 3.87 12.97 8.29
N GLY A 426 3.78 13.33 9.57
CA GLY A 426 2.90 14.36 10.12
C GLY A 426 1.42 14.17 9.87
N GLY A 427 0.92 12.93 9.84
CA GLY A 427 -0.48 12.66 9.51
C GLY A 427 -0.95 11.27 9.92
N TYR A 428 -2.25 11.03 9.69
CA TYR A 428 -2.92 9.75 10.00
C TYR A 428 -3.52 9.10 8.76
N LEU A 429 -3.85 7.82 8.88
CA LEU A 429 -4.37 6.95 7.84
C LEU A 429 -5.59 7.54 7.10
N ASN A 430 -5.53 7.53 5.76
CA ASN A 430 -6.59 7.98 4.88
C ASN A 430 -6.76 7.00 3.71
N GLY A 431 -7.71 6.08 3.85
CA GLY A 431 -7.95 5.02 2.87
C GLY A 431 -8.39 5.55 1.50
N GLU A 432 -9.29 6.55 1.46
CA GLU A 432 -9.74 7.15 0.20
C GLU A 432 -8.57 7.78 -0.59
N GLY A 433 -7.72 8.53 0.12
CA GLY A 433 -6.54 9.12 -0.51
C GLY A 433 -5.52 8.08 -0.97
N ALA A 434 -5.35 7.00 -0.19
CA ALA A 434 -4.47 5.90 -0.57
C ALA A 434 -4.97 5.17 -1.82
N LEU A 435 -6.28 4.88 -1.89
CA LEU A 435 -6.89 4.28 -3.08
C LEU A 435 -6.71 5.16 -4.32
N ALA A 436 -6.94 6.47 -4.21
CA ALA A 436 -6.78 7.40 -5.34
C ALA A 436 -5.34 7.40 -5.89
N LEU A 437 -4.34 7.20 -5.04
CA LEU A 437 -2.94 7.08 -5.48
C LEU A 437 -2.62 5.71 -6.10
N MET A 438 -3.48 4.69 -5.96
CA MET A 438 -3.34 3.42 -6.68
C MET A 438 -3.67 3.53 -8.18
N ASP A 439 -4.25 4.65 -8.63
CA ASP A 439 -4.43 4.92 -10.07
C ASP A 439 -3.06 5.00 -10.79
N ASP A 440 -2.01 5.52 -10.15
CA ASP A 440 -0.68 5.59 -10.76
C ASP A 440 -0.08 4.21 -11.10
N PRO A 441 -0.02 3.22 -10.21
CA PRO A 441 0.36 1.86 -10.57
C PRO A 441 -0.58 1.21 -11.61
N CYS A 442 -1.86 1.57 -11.58
CA CYS A 442 -2.84 1.08 -12.56
C CYS A 442 -2.60 1.66 -13.95
N ASP A 443 -2.11 2.88 -14.04
CA ASP A 443 -1.65 3.52 -15.29
C ASP A 443 -0.23 3.08 -15.71
N GLY A 444 0.38 2.15 -14.98
CA GLY A 444 1.75 1.68 -15.21
C GLY A 444 2.83 2.66 -14.74
N LYS A 445 2.47 3.63 -13.90
CA LYS A 445 3.41 4.55 -13.24
C LYS A 445 3.80 3.98 -11.88
N LEU A 446 5.08 4.02 -11.56
CA LEU A 446 5.55 3.68 -10.21
C LEU A 446 5.31 4.86 -9.27
N LEU A 447 4.57 4.64 -8.18
CA LEU A 447 4.55 5.54 -7.03
C LEU A 447 5.90 5.45 -6.31
N LEU A 448 6.84 6.26 -6.74
CA LEU A 448 8.11 6.39 -6.05
C LEU A 448 7.92 7.20 -4.76
N PRO A 449 8.71 6.95 -3.71
CA PRO A 449 8.69 7.78 -2.52
C PRO A 449 8.82 9.24 -2.93
N SER A 450 7.94 10.11 -2.42
CA SER A 450 8.14 11.54 -2.55
C SER A 450 9.45 11.88 -1.84
N PRO A 451 10.49 12.29 -2.54
CA PRO A 451 11.77 12.57 -1.89
C PRO A 451 11.63 13.83 -1.05
N LYS A 452 11.54 13.65 0.25
CA LYS A 452 11.93 14.68 1.21
C LYS A 452 13.40 14.45 1.53
N GLY A 453 14.27 14.93 0.70
CA GLY A 453 15.70 14.73 0.92
C GLY A 453 16.53 15.06 -0.29
N ASP A 454 17.81 14.98 -0.10
CA ASP A 454 18.84 15.17 -1.10
C ASP A 454 18.77 14.08 -2.20
N VAL A 455 19.41 14.33 -3.33
CA VAL A 455 19.63 13.29 -4.33
C VAL A 455 20.26 12.05 -3.69
N GLU A 456 19.79 10.86 -4.07
CA GLU A 456 20.31 9.61 -3.50
C GLU A 456 20.82 8.67 -4.61
N ILE A 457 22.08 8.26 -4.52
CA ILE A 457 22.64 7.24 -5.41
C ILE A 457 22.26 5.86 -4.86
N LYS A 458 21.42 5.11 -5.57
CA LYS A 458 20.95 3.78 -5.17
C LYS A 458 22.01 2.72 -5.40
N THR A 459 22.51 2.61 -6.62
CA THR A 459 23.54 1.64 -7.00
C THR A 459 24.58 2.24 -7.94
N VAL A 460 25.80 1.71 -7.88
CA VAL A 460 26.87 1.99 -8.82
C VAL A 460 27.52 0.68 -9.21
N ASN A 461 27.34 0.24 -10.43
CA ASN A 461 27.83 -1.03 -10.94
C ASN A 461 28.73 -0.82 -12.16
N SER A 462 29.81 -1.58 -12.24
CA SER A 462 30.68 -1.63 -13.42
C SER A 462 30.48 -2.98 -14.13
N ILE A 463 29.89 -2.95 -15.31
CA ILE A 463 29.54 -4.15 -16.08
C ILE A 463 29.96 -3.95 -17.54
N ASN A 464 30.78 -4.86 -18.06
CA ASN A 464 31.21 -4.88 -19.46
C ASN A 464 31.83 -3.57 -19.97
N GLY A 465 32.56 -2.85 -19.11
CA GLY A 465 33.20 -1.57 -19.48
C GLY A 465 32.25 -0.37 -19.48
N GLU A 466 31.07 -0.53 -18.92
CA GLU A 466 30.14 0.56 -18.67
C GLU A 466 29.93 0.73 -17.15
N LEU A 467 29.83 1.98 -16.69
CA LEU A 467 29.40 2.34 -15.36
C LEU A 467 27.90 2.63 -15.40
N ILE A 468 27.14 1.83 -14.67
CA ILE A 468 25.71 1.96 -14.52
C ILE A 468 25.44 2.58 -13.16
N ILE A 469 24.86 3.78 -13.16
CA ILE A 469 24.52 4.53 -11.94
C ILE A 469 23.00 4.63 -11.87
N GLU A 470 22.41 4.04 -10.84
CA GLU A 470 21.01 4.26 -10.50
C GLU A 470 20.91 5.29 -9.37
N TYR A 471 20.11 6.32 -9.56
CA TYR A 471 19.94 7.40 -8.60
C TYR A 471 18.52 7.93 -8.57
N LEU A 472 18.13 8.48 -7.43
CA LEU A 472 16.85 9.11 -7.19
C LEU A 472 17.02 10.62 -7.07
N THR A 473 16.20 11.39 -7.74
CA THR A 473 16.17 12.86 -7.65
C THR A 473 14.88 13.33 -6.97
N PRO A 474 14.98 14.27 -6.00
CA PRO A 474 13.83 14.80 -5.27
C PRO A 474 12.99 15.81 -6.06
N ASP A 475 13.53 16.41 -7.09
CA ASP A 475 12.89 17.50 -7.83
C ASP A 475 13.32 17.55 -9.30
N GLU A 476 12.68 18.41 -10.08
CA GLU A 476 13.01 18.72 -11.47
C GLU A 476 14.06 19.83 -11.52
N THR A 477 15.27 19.55 -11.09
CA THR A 477 16.37 20.51 -11.14
C THR A 477 17.57 19.98 -11.90
N ASP A 478 18.49 20.89 -12.24
CA ASP A 478 19.76 20.50 -12.83
C ASP A 478 20.69 19.96 -11.73
N TYR A 479 21.17 18.74 -11.93
CA TYR A 479 22.16 18.08 -11.09
C TYR A 479 23.50 18.02 -11.80
N GLN A 480 24.57 17.90 -11.03
CA GLN A 480 25.92 17.70 -11.54
C GLN A 480 26.45 16.36 -11.12
N LEU A 481 26.82 15.53 -12.08
CA LEU A 481 27.53 14.29 -11.86
C LEU A 481 29.03 14.56 -11.89
N MET A 482 29.74 14.06 -10.90
CA MET A 482 31.20 14.09 -10.83
C MET A 482 31.72 12.69 -10.48
N ILE A 483 32.81 12.29 -11.14
CA ILE A 483 33.54 11.08 -10.78
C ILE A 483 34.98 11.48 -10.47
N SER A 484 35.44 11.13 -9.28
CA SER A 484 36.78 11.44 -8.82
C SER A 484 37.54 10.19 -8.37
N ASN A 485 38.86 10.27 -8.35
CA ASN A 485 39.67 9.29 -7.66
C ASN A 485 39.67 9.55 -6.12
N THR A 486 40.28 8.66 -5.35
CA THR A 486 40.37 8.76 -3.89
C THR A 486 41.20 9.95 -3.38
N LEU A 487 41.95 10.63 -4.26
CA LEU A 487 42.68 11.86 -3.96
C LEU A 487 41.85 13.13 -4.21
N GLY A 488 40.56 12.96 -4.63
CA GLY A 488 39.64 14.08 -4.94
C GLY A 488 39.84 14.70 -6.33
N GLN A 489 40.68 14.12 -7.17
CA GLN A 489 40.91 14.59 -8.54
C GLN A 489 39.72 14.18 -9.43
N ILE A 490 39.00 15.16 -9.99
CA ILE A 490 37.84 14.93 -10.84
C ILE A 490 38.32 14.41 -12.23
N LEU A 491 37.81 13.25 -12.58
CA LEU A 491 38.11 12.56 -13.85
C LEU A 491 36.97 12.70 -14.87
N TYR A 492 35.75 12.88 -14.38
CA TYR A 492 34.57 13.05 -15.23
C TYR A 492 33.59 14.02 -14.59
N ARG A 493 32.96 14.86 -15.41
CA ARG A 493 31.92 15.80 -14.97
C ARG A 493 30.89 15.95 -16.07
N SER A 494 29.62 15.92 -15.70
CA SER A 494 28.50 16.11 -16.62
C SER A 494 27.34 16.79 -15.91
N ASP A 495 26.66 17.70 -16.59
CA ASP A 495 25.41 18.25 -16.12
C ASP A 495 24.27 17.30 -16.48
N LEU A 496 23.48 16.94 -15.48
CA LEU A 496 22.31 16.07 -15.61
C LEU A 496 21.05 16.93 -15.60
N LYS A 497 20.39 17.05 -16.74
CA LYS A 497 19.07 17.66 -16.83
C LYS A 497 18.02 16.61 -16.48
N VAL A 498 17.35 16.78 -15.37
CA VAL A 498 16.33 15.86 -14.87
C VAL A 498 14.94 16.46 -15.07
N PRO A 499 14.20 16.02 -16.11
CA PRO A 499 12.89 16.61 -16.45
C PRO A 499 11.76 16.18 -15.52
N SER A 500 12.00 15.27 -14.57
CA SER A 500 11.04 14.79 -13.61
C SER A 500 11.73 14.16 -12.41
N PHE A 501 11.10 14.19 -11.23
CA PHE A 501 11.57 13.43 -10.07
C PHE A 501 11.53 11.91 -10.33
N GLY A 502 12.28 11.13 -9.56
CA GLY A 502 12.22 9.67 -9.57
C GLY A 502 13.55 8.98 -9.88
N ASN A 503 13.49 7.66 -9.98
CA ASN A 503 14.64 6.83 -10.31
C ASN A 503 15.14 7.08 -11.74
N LYS A 504 16.43 7.22 -11.88
CA LYS A 504 17.13 7.42 -13.14
C LYS A 504 18.26 6.40 -13.26
N ILE A 505 18.53 6.01 -14.48
CA ILE A 505 19.69 5.17 -14.82
C ILE A 505 20.57 5.96 -15.78
N LEU A 506 21.85 6.04 -15.45
CA LEU A 506 22.87 6.65 -16.29
C LEU A 506 23.94 5.63 -16.63
N ASN A 507 24.24 5.50 -17.91
CA ASN A 507 25.30 4.65 -18.42
C ASN A 507 26.47 5.52 -18.90
N ILE A 508 27.67 5.23 -18.40
CA ILE A 508 28.90 5.95 -18.77
C ILE A 508 29.93 4.93 -19.23
N SER A 509 30.47 5.13 -20.44
CA SER A 509 31.55 4.28 -20.96
C SER A 509 32.83 4.46 -20.14
N GLN A 510 33.43 3.36 -19.69
CA GLN A 510 34.61 3.33 -18.82
C GLN A 510 35.93 3.16 -19.61
N ASN A 511 35.90 3.21 -20.92
CA ASN A 511 37.06 2.83 -21.80
C ASN A 511 38.38 3.57 -21.51
N LEU A 512 38.43 4.49 -20.55
CA LEU A 512 39.59 5.33 -20.25
C LEU A 512 40.00 5.35 -18.78
N TRP A 513 39.40 4.53 -17.88
CA TRP A 513 39.73 4.61 -16.46
C TRP A 513 40.62 3.45 -16.02
N PRO A 514 41.74 3.74 -15.36
CA PRO A 514 42.58 2.70 -14.78
C PRO A 514 41.85 1.86 -13.74
N TYR A 515 42.35 0.65 -13.49
CA TYR A 515 41.89 -0.15 -12.36
C TYR A 515 42.05 0.65 -11.05
N GLY A 516 41.00 0.80 -10.30
CA GLY A 516 41.05 1.56 -9.04
C GLY A 516 39.74 1.81 -8.37
N ILE A 517 39.81 2.50 -7.24
CA ILE A 517 38.64 2.95 -6.46
C ILE A 517 38.30 4.38 -6.90
N TYR A 518 37.04 4.60 -7.18
CA TYR A 518 36.49 5.88 -7.60
C TYR A 518 35.29 6.28 -6.74
N ILE A 519 35.01 7.57 -6.70
CA ILE A 519 33.85 8.16 -6.02
C ILE A 519 32.93 8.76 -7.08
N VAL A 520 31.69 8.28 -7.15
CA VAL A 520 30.61 8.92 -7.90
C VAL A 520 29.88 9.88 -6.97
N THR A 521 29.75 11.12 -7.39
CA THR A 521 28.97 12.14 -6.67
C THR A 521 27.93 12.74 -7.60
N ILE A 522 26.68 12.83 -7.14
CA ILE A 522 25.61 13.59 -7.80
C ILE A 522 25.22 14.72 -6.84
N ALA A 523 25.32 15.96 -7.31
CA ALA A 523 25.03 17.15 -6.51
C ALA A 523 24.03 18.06 -7.22
N GLY A 524 23.07 18.59 -6.47
CA GLY A 524 22.06 19.55 -6.91
C GLY A 524 21.87 20.67 -5.89
N LYS A 525 20.84 21.50 -6.09
CA LYS A 525 20.54 22.62 -5.17
C LYS A 525 20.05 22.13 -3.79
N SER A 526 19.42 20.97 -3.73
CA SER A 526 18.87 20.37 -2.51
C SER A 526 19.89 19.57 -1.71
N GLY A 527 21.03 19.18 -2.33
CA GLY A 527 22.08 18.42 -1.66
C GLY A 527 22.93 17.57 -2.61
N ALA A 528 23.72 16.67 -2.06
CA ALA A 528 24.58 15.77 -2.82
C ALA A 528 24.67 14.39 -2.16
N ASP A 529 24.80 13.33 -2.95
CA ASP A 529 25.15 11.99 -2.47
C ASP A 529 26.38 11.45 -3.22
N SER A 530 27.15 10.58 -2.55
CA SER A 530 28.38 10.00 -3.07
C SER A 530 28.49 8.52 -2.76
N ARG A 531 28.93 7.72 -3.74
CA ARG A 531 29.16 6.28 -3.60
C ARG A 531 30.53 5.89 -4.15
N LEU A 532 31.14 4.92 -3.48
CA LEU A 532 32.39 4.29 -3.95
C LEU A 532 32.07 3.18 -4.95
N PHE A 533 32.90 3.04 -5.98
CA PHE A 533 32.87 1.88 -6.87
C PHE A 533 34.28 1.43 -7.27
N PHE A 534 34.38 0.18 -7.69
CA PHE A 534 35.61 -0.38 -8.24
C PHE A 534 35.52 -0.47 -9.75
N SER A 535 36.44 0.18 -10.47
CA SER A 535 36.70 -0.09 -11.87
C SER A 535 37.59 -1.32 -11.99
N LYS A 536 37.14 -2.32 -12.73
CA LYS A 536 37.87 -3.55 -13.03
C LYS A 536 38.45 -3.52 -14.43
#